data_9e0c1114b6451daf164449eb9f1e9290
#
_entry.id   9e0c1114b6451daf164449eb9f1e9290
#
_cell.length_a   1.000
_cell.length_b   1.000
_cell.length_c   1.000
_cell.angle_alpha   90.00
_cell.angle_beta   90.00
_cell.angle_gamma   90.00
#
_symmetry.space_group_name_H-M   'P 1'
#
loop_
_entity.id
_entity.type
_entity.pdbx_description
1 polymer ?
#
loop_
_entity_poly.entity_id
_entity_poly.type
_entity_poly.pdbx_seq_one_letter_code
_entity_poly.pdbx_strand_id
1 'polypeptide(L)'
;DYLRENKDLPDEFLEIFIIDSDFKPIGTVPSSKVLRTPRETKMDLIMREMQVLIPVNMDQEEVGHTFENYNLTSAGVVDKNNKLVGMITSDDILTVVKEEAEEDVLRLAGVGDEEITDSILKKTKRRFNWLLLNLFTALLATWVISKFGATIEQMVALAFLMPIVASMGGNAGMQTLAVTVRAIATKELSSENFTRIVLKEFVIGILNGIIFAIITG
;
A
#
# COMPACT_ATOMS: atom_id res chain seq x y z
N ASP A 1 -17.14 0.97 39.15
CA ASP A 1 -17.11 -0.35 39.82
C ASP A 1 -17.04 -1.47 38.75
N TYR A 2 -17.86 -1.45 37.68
CA TYR A 2 -17.83 -2.48 36.63
C TYR A 2 -16.43 -2.78 36.06
N LEU A 3 -15.64 -1.75 35.75
CA LEU A 3 -14.28 -1.89 35.22
C LEU A 3 -13.28 -2.51 36.24
N ARG A 4 -13.62 -2.54 37.50
CA ARG A 4 -12.78 -3.13 38.58
C ARG A 4 -13.18 -4.55 38.93
N GLU A 5 -14.41 -4.89 38.70
CA GLU A 5 -15.04 -6.16 39.13
C GLU A 5 -15.05 -7.19 38.00
N ASN A 6 -15.07 -6.73 36.73
CA ASN A 6 -15.13 -7.62 35.58
C ASN A 6 -13.72 -8.04 35.14
N LYS A 7 -13.44 -9.33 35.23
CA LYS A 7 -12.17 -9.95 34.83
C LYS A 7 -12.09 -10.27 33.32
N ASP A 8 -13.20 -10.17 32.61
CA ASP A 8 -13.29 -10.48 31.17
C ASP A 8 -12.94 -9.28 30.28
N LEU A 9 -12.55 -8.15 30.89
CA LEU A 9 -12.10 -6.97 30.14
C LEU A 9 -10.66 -7.18 29.66
N PRO A 10 -10.29 -6.64 28.48
CA PRO A 10 -8.91 -6.61 28.04
C PRO A 10 -8.02 -5.94 29.08
N ASP A 11 -6.79 -6.46 29.26
CA ASP A 11 -5.82 -5.90 30.20
C ASP A 11 -5.44 -4.45 29.82
N GLU A 12 -5.43 -4.15 28.53
CA GLU A 12 -5.12 -2.82 28.01
C GLU A 12 -6.26 -2.30 27.13
N PHE A 13 -6.79 -1.11 27.45
CA PHE A 13 -7.70 -0.35 26.60
C PHE A 13 -7.51 1.15 26.79
N LEU A 14 -7.47 1.88 25.70
CA LEU A 14 -7.21 3.32 25.67
C LEU A 14 -8.51 4.13 25.74
N GLU A 15 -9.57 3.66 25.14
CA GLU A 15 -10.86 4.33 25.03
C GLU A 15 -12.03 3.40 25.29
N ILE A 16 -13.12 3.95 25.77
CA ILE A 16 -14.41 3.28 25.96
C ILE A 16 -15.39 3.89 24.98
N PHE A 17 -15.98 3.05 24.15
CA PHE A 17 -17.02 3.45 23.19
C PHE A 17 -18.38 3.47 23.89
N ILE A 18 -19.06 4.61 23.77
CA ILE A 18 -20.40 4.79 24.28
C ILE A 18 -21.38 4.54 23.14
N ILE A 19 -22.34 3.65 23.38
CA ILE A 19 -23.36 3.26 22.40
C ILE A 19 -24.76 3.63 22.91
N ASP A 20 -25.68 3.83 21.98
CA ASP A 20 -27.10 4.01 22.28
C ASP A 20 -27.81 2.65 22.46
N SER A 21 -29.14 2.65 22.66
CA SER A 21 -29.97 1.45 22.79
C SER A 21 -30.00 0.58 21.53
N ASP A 22 -29.66 1.14 20.37
CA ASP A 22 -29.60 0.47 19.08
C ASP A 22 -28.20 -0.05 18.73
N PHE A 23 -27.25 0.00 19.68
CA PHE A 23 -25.83 -0.35 19.50
C PHE A 23 -25.07 0.59 18.55
N LYS A 24 -25.59 1.79 18.32
CA LYS A 24 -24.88 2.80 17.52
C LYS A 24 -23.92 3.58 18.41
N PRO A 25 -22.68 3.80 17.95
CA PRO A 25 -21.71 4.56 18.71
C PRO A 25 -22.06 6.05 18.70
N ILE A 26 -22.11 6.65 19.89
CA ILE A 26 -22.45 8.06 20.10
C ILE A 26 -21.27 8.89 20.61
N GLY A 27 -20.23 8.25 21.12
CA GLY A 27 -19.05 8.94 21.60
C GLY A 27 -17.99 8.02 22.16
N THR A 28 -16.85 8.59 22.55
CA THR A 28 -15.76 7.90 23.23
C THR A 28 -15.35 8.60 24.51
N VAL A 29 -14.86 7.81 25.47
CA VAL A 29 -14.29 8.31 26.73
C VAL A 29 -12.90 7.71 26.89
N PRO A 30 -11.82 8.49 26.91
CA PRO A 30 -10.49 8.00 27.23
C PRO A 30 -10.46 7.37 28.64
N SER A 31 -9.81 6.24 28.79
CA SER A 31 -9.68 5.53 30.09
C SER A 31 -9.07 6.43 31.16
N SER A 32 -8.12 7.29 30.80
CA SER A 32 -7.53 8.30 31.70
C SER A 32 -8.55 9.32 32.23
N LYS A 33 -9.58 9.66 31.44
CA LYS A 33 -10.64 10.58 31.85
C LYS A 33 -11.58 9.90 32.83
N VAL A 34 -11.90 8.62 32.60
CA VAL A 34 -12.72 7.83 33.54
C VAL A 34 -12.08 7.75 34.91
N LEU A 35 -10.75 7.55 35.00
CA LEU A 35 -10.02 7.47 36.25
C LEU A 35 -10.01 8.78 37.06
N ARG A 36 -10.09 9.92 36.37
CA ARG A 36 -10.05 11.26 36.99
C ARG A 36 -11.43 11.84 37.32
N THR A 37 -12.48 11.19 36.85
CA THR A 37 -13.86 11.67 37.00
C THR A 37 -14.50 11.06 38.25
N PRO A 38 -15.30 11.82 39.02
CA PRO A 38 -16.05 11.27 40.14
C PRO A 38 -16.94 10.10 39.72
N ARG A 39 -17.05 9.08 40.58
CA ARG A 39 -17.72 7.81 40.27
C ARG A 39 -19.20 7.95 39.87
N GLU A 40 -19.88 8.97 40.36
CA GLU A 40 -21.31 9.21 40.12
C GLU A 40 -21.57 9.92 38.79
N THR A 41 -20.51 10.33 38.08
CA THR A 41 -20.67 11.05 36.82
C THR A 41 -21.06 10.08 35.70
N LYS A 42 -22.12 10.42 34.98
CA LYS A 42 -22.56 9.64 33.83
C LYS A 42 -21.56 9.81 32.67
N MET A 43 -21.36 8.75 31.90
CA MET A 43 -20.40 8.72 30.78
C MET A 43 -20.78 9.67 29.65
N ASP A 44 -22.07 9.91 29.41
CA ASP A 44 -22.58 10.85 28.44
C ASP A 44 -22.13 12.30 28.69
N LEU A 45 -21.91 12.68 29.96
CA LEU A 45 -21.43 14.02 30.33
C LEU A 45 -19.93 14.22 30.07
N ILE A 46 -19.18 13.14 29.96
CA ILE A 46 -17.71 13.20 29.81
C ILE A 46 -17.23 12.65 28.47
N MET A 47 -18.11 12.08 27.65
CA MET A 47 -17.75 11.59 26.34
C MET A 47 -17.32 12.74 25.41
N ARG A 48 -16.55 12.36 24.38
CA ARG A 48 -16.20 13.20 23.25
C ARG A 48 -16.95 12.69 22.02
N GLU A 49 -17.26 13.58 21.09
CA GLU A 49 -17.73 13.17 19.77
C GLU A 49 -16.70 12.26 19.10
N MET A 50 -17.18 11.25 18.43
CA MET A 50 -16.33 10.37 17.65
C MET A 50 -15.86 11.10 16.41
N GLN A 51 -14.53 11.10 16.22
CA GLN A 51 -13.94 11.76 15.05
C GLN A 51 -14.18 10.96 13.78
N VAL A 52 -14.03 9.64 13.85
CA VAL A 52 -14.15 8.74 12.69
C VAL A 52 -14.71 7.40 13.13
N LEU A 53 -15.53 6.81 12.26
CA LEU A 53 -16.02 5.44 12.32
C LEU A 53 -15.51 4.69 11.11
N ILE A 54 -15.09 3.45 11.31
CA ILE A 54 -14.56 2.60 10.25
C ILE A 54 -15.66 1.61 9.83
N PRO A 55 -16.17 1.66 8.59
CA PRO A 55 -17.06 0.64 8.08
C PRO A 55 -16.34 -0.72 7.98
N VAL A 56 -17.00 -1.81 8.34
CA VAL A 56 -16.43 -3.18 8.32
C VAL A 56 -15.92 -3.62 6.93
N ASN A 57 -16.38 -2.99 5.87
CA ASN A 57 -15.97 -3.28 4.48
C ASN A 57 -14.98 -2.25 3.91
N MET A 58 -14.43 -1.36 4.73
CA MET A 58 -13.37 -0.44 4.31
C MET A 58 -12.10 -1.24 4.04
N ASP A 59 -11.39 -0.87 2.99
CA ASP A 59 -10.10 -1.47 2.64
C ASP A 59 -9.06 -1.18 3.74
N GLN A 60 -8.21 -2.18 4.06
CA GLN A 60 -7.26 -2.06 5.17
C GLN A 60 -6.21 -0.96 4.95
N GLU A 61 -5.80 -0.72 3.71
CA GLU A 61 -4.90 0.38 3.36
C GLU A 61 -5.58 1.74 3.63
N GLU A 62 -6.87 1.87 3.30
CA GLU A 62 -7.64 3.09 3.57
C GLU A 62 -7.85 3.31 5.07
N VAL A 63 -8.02 2.23 5.85
CA VAL A 63 -8.06 2.29 7.31
C VAL A 63 -6.73 2.81 7.85
N GLY A 64 -5.60 2.29 7.37
CA GLY A 64 -4.26 2.76 7.74
C GLY A 64 -4.09 4.27 7.51
N HIS A 65 -4.43 4.76 6.32
CA HIS A 65 -4.40 6.20 6.00
C HIS A 65 -5.34 7.03 6.88
N THR A 66 -6.50 6.48 7.23
CA THR A 66 -7.45 7.18 8.12
C THR A 66 -6.84 7.36 9.51
N PHE A 67 -6.21 6.34 10.05
CA PHE A 67 -5.50 6.43 11.33
C PHE A 67 -4.38 7.47 11.30
N GLU A 68 -3.59 7.51 10.23
CA GLU A 68 -2.52 8.49 10.05
C GLU A 68 -3.07 9.92 9.94
N ASN A 69 -4.05 10.16 9.07
CA ASN A 69 -4.60 11.50 8.82
C ASN A 69 -5.27 12.12 10.04
N TYR A 70 -5.94 11.30 10.86
CA TYR A 70 -6.65 11.76 12.04
C TYR A 70 -5.89 11.54 13.34
N ASN A 71 -4.64 11.00 13.28
CA ASN A 71 -3.82 10.64 14.44
C ASN A 71 -4.61 9.80 15.47
N LEU A 72 -5.30 8.77 14.98
CA LEU A 72 -6.14 7.93 15.83
C LEU A 72 -5.29 6.95 16.64
N THR A 73 -5.67 6.74 17.90
CA THR A 73 -5.14 5.65 18.74
C THR A 73 -6.03 4.43 18.72
N SER A 74 -7.32 4.64 18.52
CA SER A 74 -8.33 3.61 18.33
C SER A 74 -9.48 4.16 17.49
N ALA A 75 -10.24 3.28 16.83
CA ALA A 75 -11.45 3.63 16.09
C ALA A 75 -12.51 2.55 16.24
N GLY A 76 -13.78 2.96 16.33
CA GLY A 76 -14.91 2.04 16.32
C GLY A 76 -15.20 1.52 14.93
N VAL A 77 -15.41 0.21 14.82
CA VAL A 77 -15.83 -0.46 13.58
C VAL A 77 -17.33 -0.65 13.58
N VAL A 78 -17.97 -0.25 12.48
CA VAL A 78 -19.44 -0.30 12.34
C VAL A 78 -19.87 -1.15 11.15
N ASP A 79 -21.03 -1.80 11.32
CA ASP A 79 -21.71 -2.52 10.27
C ASP A 79 -22.48 -1.59 9.32
N LYS A 80 -23.18 -2.19 8.33
CA LYS A 80 -24.04 -1.46 7.37
C LYS A 80 -25.20 -0.70 8.01
N ASN A 81 -25.56 -1.01 9.25
CA ASN A 81 -26.61 -0.35 10.02
C ASN A 81 -26.05 0.68 11.00
N ASN A 82 -24.77 1.02 10.90
CA ASN A 82 -24.01 1.87 11.83
C ASN A 82 -24.00 1.34 13.28
N LYS A 83 -24.09 0.03 13.47
CA LYS A 83 -23.94 -0.61 14.79
C LYS A 83 -22.47 -0.91 15.05
N LEU A 84 -22.01 -0.64 16.27
CA LEU A 84 -20.65 -0.96 16.69
C LEU A 84 -20.47 -2.48 16.74
N VAL A 85 -19.54 -3.01 15.96
CA VAL A 85 -19.23 -4.45 15.89
C VAL A 85 -17.85 -4.79 16.45
N GLY A 86 -16.99 -3.79 16.62
CA GLY A 86 -15.65 -3.95 17.17
C GLY A 86 -14.90 -2.64 17.25
N MET A 87 -13.61 -2.75 17.51
CA MET A 87 -12.67 -1.62 17.43
C MET A 87 -11.37 -2.07 16.80
N ILE A 88 -10.64 -1.11 16.23
CA ILE A 88 -9.27 -1.26 15.74
C ILE A 88 -8.38 -0.31 16.54
N THR A 89 -7.18 -0.74 16.81
CA THR A 89 -6.17 0.04 17.55
C THR A 89 -4.96 0.35 16.68
N SER A 90 -4.14 1.30 17.09
CA SER A 90 -2.97 1.73 16.30
C SER A 90 -1.90 0.64 16.13
N ASP A 91 -1.82 -0.32 17.01
CA ASP A 91 -0.94 -1.48 16.91
C ASP A 91 -1.40 -2.47 15.82
N ASP A 92 -2.72 -2.68 15.68
CA ASP A 92 -3.29 -3.42 14.55
C ASP A 92 -2.90 -2.77 13.22
N ILE A 93 -2.99 -1.42 13.16
CA ILE A 93 -2.64 -0.65 11.96
C ILE A 93 -1.17 -0.76 11.61
N LEU A 94 -0.26 -0.80 12.58
CA LEU A 94 1.16 -1.01 12.32
C LEU A 94 1.42 -2.36 11.61
N THR A 95 0.67 -3.38 11.97
CA THR A 95 0.73 -4.69 11.30
C THR A 95 0.25 -4.59 9.87
N VAL A 96 -0.92 -3.95 9.64
CA VAL A 96 -1.48 -3.73 8.31
C VAL A 96 -0.50 -2.96 7.41
N VAL A 97 0.05 -1.84 7.87
CA VAL A 97 1.01 -1.03 7.09
C VAL A 97 2.24 -1.85 6.69
N LYS A 98 2.72 -2.71 7.58
CA LYS A 98 3.85 -3.60 7.28
C LYS A 98 3.47 -4.64 6.23
N GLU A 99 2.32 -5.29 6.36
CA GLU A 99 1.83 -6.30 5.40
C GLU A 99 1.64 -5.70 4.00
N GLU A 100 1.03 -4.51 3.90
CA GLU A 100 0.86 -3.80 2.63
C GLU A 100 2.22 -3.45 1.99
N ALA A 101 3.17 -2.95 2.78
CA ALA A 101 4.50 -2.63 2.27
C ALA A 101 5.25 -3.87 1.77
N GLU A 102 5.11 -5.02 2.44
CA GLU A 102 5.67 -6.30 1.99
C GLU A 102 4.99 -6.77 0.70
N GLU A 103 3.66 -6.66 0.59
CA GLU A 103 2.89 -7.01 -0.60
C GLU A 103 3.29 -6.15 -1.81
N ASP A 104 3.46 -4.85 -1.63
CA ASP A 104 3.91 -3.94 -2.68
C ASP A 104 5.27 -4.34 -3.26
N VAL A 105 6.22 -4.72 -2.40
CA VAL A 105 7.53 -5.20 -2.83
C VAL A 105 7.42 -6.49 -3.65
N LEU A 106 6.58 -7.43 -3.22
CA LEU A 106 6.35 -8.69 -3.93
C LEU A 106 5.64 -8.47 -5.27
N ARG A 107 4.68 -7.55 -5.33
CA ARG A 107 3.98 -7.16 -6.56
C ARG A 107 4.92 -6.53 -7.58
N LEU A 108 5.87 -5.69 -7.16
CA LEU A 108 6.92 -5.14 -8.04
C LEU A 108 7.77 -6.23 -8.69
N ALA A 109 8.03 -7.32 -7.97
CA ALA A 109 8.75 -8.48 -8.49
C ALA A 109 7.87 -9.44 -9.34
N GLY A 110 6.57 -9.17 -9.46
CA GLY A 110 5.61 -10.03 -10.16
C GLY A 110 5.32 -11.35 -9.46
N VAL A 111 5.56 -11.42 -8.15
CA VAL A 111 5.39 -12.64 -7.33
C VAL A 111 4.02 -12.66 -6.63
N GLY A 112 3.43 -11.48 -6.36
CA GLY A 112 2.15 -11.34 -5.64
C GLY A 112 2.24 -11.82 -4.19
N ASP A 113 1.10 -12.28 -3.65
CA ASP A 113 0.95 -12.72 -2.25
C ASP A 113 1.55 -14.13 -2.02
N GLU A 114 2.80 -14.34 -2.47
CA GLU A 114 3.44 -15.65 -2.34
C GLU A 114 4.00 -15.84 -0.92
N GLU A 115 3.47 -16.84 -0.22
CA GLU A 115 4.01 -17.26 1.07
C GLU A 115 5.13 -18.30 0.90
N ILE A 116 6.09 -18.30 1.83
CA ILE A 116 7.18 -19.29 1.85
C ILE A 116 6.62 -20.72 1.92
N THR A 117 5.50 -20.92 2.60
CA THR A 117 4.79 -22.19 2.83
C THR A 117 3.95 -22.68 1.65
N ASP A 118 3.70 -21.82 0.65
CA ASP A 118 2.90 -22.18 -0.53
C ASP A 118 3.48 -23.38 -1.30
N SER A 119 2.59 -24.22 -1.83
CA SER A 119 2.98 -25.38 -2.63
C SER A 119 3.67 -24.97 -3.94
N ILE A 120 4.59 -25.83 -4.43
CA ILE A 120 5.36 -25.58 -5.66
C ILE A 120 4.44 -25.25 -6.84
N LEU A 121 3.34 -25.98 -7.01
CA LEU A 121 2.39 -25.76 -8.10
C LEU A 121 1.72 -24.37 -8.02
N LYS A 122 1.36 -23.94 -6.81
CA LYS A 122 0.73 -22.63 -6.59
C LYS A 122 1.71 -21.51 -6.93
N LYS A 123 2.95 -21.61 -6.46
CA LYS A 123 4.05 -20.67 -6.78
C LYS A 123 4.33 -20.61 -8.27
N THR A 124 4.48 -21.77 -8.93
CA THR A 124 4.73 -21.83 -10.36
C THR A 124 3.63 -21.16 -11.16
N LYS A 125 2.35 -21.42 -10.84
CA LYS A 125 1.21 -20.84 -11.55
C LYS A 125 1.15 -19.31 -11.40
N ARG A 126 1.45 -18.78 -10.21
CA ARG A 126 1.47 -17.31 -9.97
C ARG A 126 2.57 -16.65 -10.80
N ARG A 127 3.78 -17.16 -10.74
CA ARG A 127 4.93 -16.61 -11.49
C ARG A 127 4.80 -16.80 -13.00
N PHE A 128 4.14 -17.87 -13.45
CA PHE A 128 4.00 -18.19 -14.86
C PHE A 128 3.30 -17.07 -15.65
N ASN A 129 2.23 -16.51 -15.11
CA ASN A 129 1.48 -15.45 -15.79
C ASN A 129 2.36 -14.21 -16.02
N TRP A 130 3.15 -13.82 -15.03
CA TRP A 130 4.08 -12.71 -15.15
C TRP A 130 5.22 -13.01 -16.13
N LEU A 131 5.79 -14.18 -16.04
CA LEU A 131 6.85 -14.63 -16.95
C LEU A 131 6.34 -14.75 -18.39
N LEU A 132 5.10 -15.19 -18.60
CA LEU A 132 4.47 -15.26 -19.91
C LEU A 132 4.27 -13.86 -20.52
N LEU A 133 3.84 -12.88 -19.73
CA LEU A 133 3.76 -11.49 -20.16
C LEU A 133 5.13 -10.94 -20.57
N ASN A 134 6.15 -11.19 -19.75
CA ASN A 134 7.53 -10.81 -20.07
C ASN A 134 8.05 -11.51 -21.34
N LEU A 135 7.74 -12.78 -21.54
CA LEU A 135 8.09 -13.49 -22.77
C LEU A 135 7.43 -12.85 -23.99
N PHE A 136 6.15 -12.47 -23.87
CA PHE A 136 5.44 -11.81 -24.96
C PHE A 136 6.07 -10.46 -25.32
N THR A 137 6.41 -9.64 -24.33
CA THR A 137 7.11 -8.37 -24.58
C THR A 137 8.50 -8.56 -25.21
N ALA A 138 9.24 -9.59 -24.78
CA ALA A 138 10.55 -9.95 -25.35
C ALA A 138 10.39 -10.41 -26.83
N LEU A 139 9.37 -11.19 -27.15
CA LEU A 139 9.07 -11.61 -28.53
C LEU A 139 8.71 -10.40 -29.42
N LEU A 140 7.94 -9.44 -28.92
CA LEU A 140 7.66 -8.20 -29.61
C LEU A 140 8.94 -7.41 -29.91
N ALA A 141 9.81 -7.26 -28.92
CA ALA A 141 11.09 -6.60 -29.10
C ALA A 141 11.96 -7.30 -30.14
N THR A 142 12.05 -8.65 -30.08
CA THR A 142 12.78 -9.47 -31.04
C THR A 142 12.19 -9.33 -32.46
N TRP A 143 10.87 -9.29 -32.60
CA TRP A 143 10.22 -9.07 -33.88
C TRP A 143 10.55 -7.69 -34.46
N VAL A 144 10.60 -6.64 -33.67
CA VAL A 144 11.03 -5.31 -34.12
C VAL A 144 12.50 -5.35 -34.56
N ILE A 145 13.39 -5.91 -33.74
CA ILE A 145 14.83 -6.04 -34.06
C ILE A 145 15.05 -6.79 -35.37
N SER A 146 14.27 -7.86 -35.63
CA SER A 146 14.38 -8.65 -36.87
C SER A 146 14.16 -7.82 -38.15
N LYS A 147 13.41 -6.72 -38.09
CA LYS A 147 13.19 -5.82 -39.24
C LYS A 147 14.47 -5.04 -39.62
N PHE A 148 15.42 -4.94 -38.72
CA PHE A 148 16.69 -4.23 -38.91
C PHE A 148 17.87 -5.18 -39.10
N GLY A 149 17.62 -6.47 -39.41
CA GLY A 149 18.64 -7.50 -39.57
C GLY A 149 19.77 -7.10 -40.55
N ALA A 150 19.40 -6.60 -41.75
CA ALA A 150 20.39 -6.15 -42.74
C ALA A 150 21.26 -4.98 -42.26
N THR A 151 20.71 -4.07 -41.45
CA THR A 151 21.47 -2.97 -40.86
C THR A 151 22.46 -3.48 -39.80
N ILE A 152 22.03 -4.47 -39.00
CA ILE A 152 22.86 -5.09 -37.97
C ILE A 152 24.01 -5.88 -38.59
N GLU A 153 23.77 -6.58 -39.71
CA GLU A 153 24.81 -7.29 -40.46
C GLU A 153 25.88 -6.32 -41.00
N GLN A 154 25.48 -5.13 -41.44
CA GLN A 154 26.41 -4.10 -41.92
C GLN A 154 27.16 -3.43 -40.77
N MET A 155 26.57 -3.32 -39.58
CA MET A 155 27.13 -2.67 -38.42
C MET A 155 27.12 -3.59 -37.20
N VAL A 156 28.02 -4.55 -37.18
CA VAL A 156 28.11 -5.57 -36.09
C VAL A 156 28.23 -4.94 -34.70
N ALA A 157 28.79 -3.72 -34.59
CA ALA A 157 28.84 -2.99 -33.32
C ALA A 157 27.47 -2.81 -32.67
N LEU A 158 26.39 -2.69 -33.45
CA LEU A 158 25.02 -2.59 -32.93
C LEU A 158 24.61 -3.84 -32.15
N ALA A 159 25.04 -5.03 -32.59
CA ALA A 159 24.76 -6.27 -31.91
C ALA A 159 25.36 -6.33 -30.49
N PHE A 160 26.54 -5.74 -30.30
CA PHE A 160 27.21 -5.67 -28.99
C PHE A 160 26.58 -4.60 -28.08
N LEU A 161 25.99 -3.55 -28.64
CA LEU A 161 25.34 -2.48 -27.86
C LEU A 161 23.92 -2.86 -27.43
N MET A 162 23.21 -3.71 -28.16
CA MET A 162 21.82 -4.08 -27.84
C MET A 162 21.61 -4.58 -26.40
N PRO A 163 22.43 -5.48 -25.83
CA PRO A 163 22.28 -5.90 -24.45
C PRO A 163 22.46 -4.76 -23.44
N ILE A 164 23.36 -3.83 -23.72
CA ILE A 164 23.61 -2.66 -22.86
C ILE A 164 22.35 -1.76 -22.84
N VAL A 165 21.83 -1.42 -24.01
CA VAL A 165 20.64 -0.59 -24.14
C VAL A 165 19.43 -1.26 -23.48
N ALA A 166 19.22 -2.55 -23.71
CA ALA A 166 18.12 -3.32 -23.10
C ALA A 166 18.23 -3.36 -21.57
N SER A 167 19.43 -3.61 -21.04
CA SER A 167 19.69 -3.64 -19.59
C SER A 167 19.47 -2.27 -18.95
N MET A 168 20.01 -1.21 -19.53
CA MET A 168 19.88 0.14 -19.01
C MET A 168 18.42 0.64 -19.07
N GLY A 169 17.71 0.34 -20.17
CA GLY A 169 16.29 0.65 -20.31
C GLY A 169 15.43 -0.08 -19.28
N GLY A 170 15.71 -1.36 -19.07
CA GLY A 170 15.04 -2.17 -18.03
C GLY A 170 15.26 -1.64 -16.61
N ASN A 171 16.49 -1.28 -16.27
CA ASN A 171 16.83 -0.70 -14.97
C ASN A 171 16.16 0.68 -14.77
N ALA A 172 16.18 1.53 -15.77
CA ALA A 172 15.50 2.84 -15.71
C ALA A 172 13.99 2.66 -15.53
N GLY A 173 13.38 1.72 -16.28
CA GLY A 173 11.95 1.38 -16.12
C GLY A 173 11.61 0.88 -14.73
N MET A 174 12.44 0.02 -14.13
CA MET A 174 12.24 -0.48 -12.77
C MET A 174 12.36 0.64 -11.73
N GLN A 175 13.30 1.58 -11.90
CA GLN A 175 13.46 2.75 -11.02
C GLN A 175 12.22 3.64 -11.06
N THR A 176 11.72 3.95 -12.25
CA THR A 176 10.49 4.75 -12.42
C THR A 176 9.27 4.01 -11.83
N LEU A 177 9.18 2.69 -12.03
CA LEU A 177 8.11 1.89 -11.46
C LEU A 177 8.11 1.95 -9.93
N ALA A 178 9.27 1.76 -9.30
CA ALA A 178 9.40 1.81 -7.83
C ALA A 178 8.99 3.17 -7.25
N VAL A 179 9.40 4.28 -7.89
CA VAL A 179 9.00 5.64 -7.48
C VAL A 179 7.49 5.84 -7.66
N THR A 180 6.93 5.33 -8.77
CA THR A 180 5.50 5.49 -9.07
C THR A 180 4.63 4.69 -8.10
N VAL A 181 4.98 3.43 -7.82
CA VAL A 181 4.24 2.58 -6.85
C VAL A 181 4.26 3.25 -5.47
N ARG A 182 5.41 3.73 -5.01
CA ARG A 182 5.49 4.47 -3.77
C ARG A 182 4.57 5.70 -3.77
N ALA A 183 4.58 6.49 -4.85
CA ALA A 183 3.74 7.69 -4.94
C ALA A 183 2.23 7.39 -4.97
N ILE A 184 1.85 6.19 -5.44
CA ILE A 184 0.47 5.69 -5.36
C ILE A 184 0.15 5.29 -3.93
N ALA A 185 0.99 4.46 -3.30
CA ALA A 185 0.81 3.97 -1.93
C ALA A 185 0.73 5.13 -0.91
N THR A 186 1.56 6.17 -1.08
CA THR A 186 1.53 7.37 -0.21
C THR A 186 0.48 8.40 -0.61
N LYS A 187 -0.38 8.09 -1.61
CA LYS A 187 -1.39 9.04 -2.15
C LYS A 187 -0.80 10.38 -2.61
N GLU A 188 0.50 10.42 -2.88
CA GLU A 188 1.17 11.60 -3.48
C GLU A 188 0.81 11.77 -4.96
N LEU A 189 0.42 10.67 -5.64
CA LEU A 189 -0.01 10.69 -7.04
C LEU A 189 -1.51 11.00 -7.10
N SER A 190 -1.84 12.17 -7.66
CA SER A 190 -3.22 12.59 -7.93
C SER A 190 -3.44 12.84 -9.43
N SER A 191 -4.71 12.86 -9.86
CA SER A 191 -5.07 13.18 -11.25
C SER A 191 -4.50 14.53 -11.71
N GLU A 192 -4.35 15.47 -10.78
CA GLU A 192 -3.88 16.83 -11.05
C GLU A 192 -2.37 16.88 -11.31
N ASN A 193 -1.58 16.05 -10.63
CA ASN A 193 -0.12 16.05 -10.73
C ASN A 193 0.44 14.94 -11.64
N PHE A 194 -0.40 13.98 -12.08
CA PHE A 194 -0.01 12.83 -12.89
C PHE A 194 0.83 13.23 -14.12
N THR A 195 0.31 14.14 -14.94
CA THR A 195 1.00 14.59 -16.18
C THR A 195 2.36 15.20 -15.87
N ARG A 196 2.45 15.96 -14.79
CA ARG A 196 3.71 16.59 -14.37
C ARG A 196 4.76 15.54 -13.94
N ILE A 197 4.34 14.52 -13.23
CA ILE A 197 5.21 13.42 -12.78
C ILE A 197 5.71 12.62 -13.99
N VAL A 198 4.79 12.22 -14.89
CA VAL A 198 5.15 11.49 -16.12
C VAL A 198 6.15 12.30 -16.97
N LEU A 199 5.92 13.60 -17.17
CA LEU A 199 6.83 14.45 -17.92
C LEU A 199 8.20 14.56 -17.24
N LYS A 200 8.25 14.64 -15.92
CA LYS A 200 9.48 14.68 -15.15
C LYS A 200 10.30 13.39 -15.32
N GLU A 201 9.65 12.22 -15.20
CA GLU A 201 10.29 10.92 -15.40
C GLU A 201 10.81 10.77 -16.85
N PHE A 202 10.04 11.23 -17.83
CA PHE A 202 10.45 11.23 -19.23
C PHE A 202 11.72 12.08 -19.47
N VAL A 203 11.78 13.28 -18.88
CA VAL A 203 12.97 14.16 -18.99
C VAL A 203 14.18 13.52 -18.29
N ILE A 204 13.98 12.91 -17.10
CA ILE A 204 15.04 12.18 -16.39
C ILE A 204 15.58 11.03 -17.26
N GLY A 205 14.68 10.27 -17.90
CA GLY A 205 15.06 9.19 -18.81
C GLY A 205 15.90 9.67 -19.98
N ILE A 206 15.54 10.79 -20.63
CA ILE A 206 16.31 11.39 -21.73
C ILE A 206 17.69 11.83 -21.24
N LEU A 207 17.77 12.54 -20.12
CA LEU A 207 19.04 13.01 -19.57
C LEU A 207 20.00 11.86 -19.24
N ASN A 208 19.50 10.83 -18.57
CA ASN A 208 20.27 9.64 -18.28
C ASN A 208 20.71 8.92 -19.57
N GLY A 209 19.81 8.80 -20.56
CA GLY A 209 20.12 8.21 -21.85
C GLY A 209 21.24 8.93 -22.59
N ILE A 210 21.25 10.28 -22.58
CA ILE A 210 22.33 11.07 -23.18
C ILE A 210 23.67 10.86 -22.45
N ILE A 211 23.63 10.84 -21.10
CA ILE A 211 24.86 10.64 -20.30
C ILE A 211 25.44 9.25 -20.61
N PHE A 212 24.62 8.21 -20.61
CA PHE A 212 25.08 6.85 -20.90
C PHE A 212 25.53 6.70 -22.36
N ALA A 213 24.89 7.35 -23.31
CA ALA A 213 25.37 7.38 -24.71
C ALA A 213 26.78 7.97 -24.84
N ILE A 214 27.09 9.04 -24.09
CA ILE A 214 28.42 9.65 -24.07
C ILE A 214 29.47 8.72 -23.41
N ILE A 215 29.08 7.98 -22.39
CA ILE A 215 29.97 7.06 -21.66
C ILE A 215 30.33 5.82 -22.51
N THR A 216 29.35 5.34 -23.28
CA THR A 216 29.46 4.09 -24.04
C THR A 216 29.93 4.25 -25.49
N GLY A 217 29.83 5.47 -26.07
CA GLY A 217 30.26 5.79 -27.45
C GLY A 217 31.55 6.51 -27.49
#